data_2e49d412a5fdb616af04a97fc1bffc09
#
_entry.id   2e49d412a5fdb616af04a97fc1bffc09
#
_cell.length_a   1.000
_cell.length_b   1.000
_cell.length_c   1.000
_cell.angle_alpha   90.00
_cell.angle_beta   90.00
_cell.angle_gamma   90.00
#
_symmetry.space_group_name_H-M   'P 1'
#
loop_
_entity.id
_entity.type
_entity.pdbx_description
1 polymer ?
#
loop_
_entity_poly.entity_id
_entity_poly.type
_entity_poly.pdbx_seq_one_letter_code
_entity_poly.pdbx_strand_id
1 'polypeptide(L)'
;MFVKDVMTKNPITITPDDVVSTAVDIFQNNNFHRLPVVDKSNHVVGLITERIVAENVPSKATSLSIHEINYLLNKTTIGDIMLKDIKSIGPNALLEEAAALMMETRVFTLPVVDQGFLIGVITQKDIFNAFIEVQGYYNKGTRVVVTIENDQPGILRDIATIFANNNISITHLVVERNEAINIVIRVDEIDSDKVKDLLSDRYQIIDIKSYK
;
A
#
# COMPACT_ATOMS: atom_id res chain seq x y z
N MET A 1 7.69 -7.26 -6.02
CA MET A 1 7.34 -5.85 -6.37
C MET A 1 8.21 -4.94 -5.53
N PHE A 2 8.73 -3.87 -6.09
CA PHE A 2 9.60 -2.92 -5.37
C PHE A 2 8.81 -1.67 -4.97
N VAL A 3 9.27 -0.99 -3.93
CA VAL A 3 8.67 0.28 -3.46
C VAL A 3 8.53 1.30 -4.59
N LYS A 4 9.57 1.45 -5.46
CA LYS A 4 9.54 2.38 -6.61
C LYS A 4 8.43 2.13 -7.63
N ASP A 5 7.89 0.90 -7.66
CA ASP A 5 6.86 0.50 -8.64
C ASP A 5 5.48 1.06 -8.25
N VAL A 6 5.26 1.28 -6.93
CA VAL A 6 3.94 1.66 -6.38
C VAL A 6 3.93 2.98 -5.62
N MET A 7 5.10 3.55 -5.28
CA MET A 7 5.20 4.81 -4.56
C MET A 7 4.60 5.99 -5.33
N THR A 8 4.11 6.98 -4.61
CA THR A 8 3.83 8.31 -5.18
C THR A 8 5.15 9.05 -5.39
N LYS A 9 5.47 9.35 -6.66
CA LYS A 9 6.68 10.09 -7.03
C LYS A 9 6.48 11.60 -6.87
N ASN A 10 7.56 12.32 -6.56
CA ASN A 10 7.57 13.78 -6.41
C ASN A 10 6.43 14.27 -5.50
N PRO A 11 6.37 13.82 -4.23
CA PRO A 11 5.31 14.20 -3.32
C PRO A 11 5.36 15.70 -3.04
N ILE A 12 4.22 16.27 -2.66
CA ILE A 12 4.20 17.62 -2.09
C ILE A 12 4.95 17.58 -0.76
N THR A 13 5.82 18.55 -0.57
CA THR A 13 6.68 18.69 0.61
C THR A 13 6.48 20.06 1.27
N ILE A 14 6.98 20.20 2.49
CA ILE A 14 7.03 21.44 3.23
C ILE A 14 8.41 21.56 3.87
N THR A 15 8.82 22.78 4.23
CA THR A 15 10.12 23.02 4.88
C THR A 15 9.96 23.29 6.37
N PRO A 16 11.01 23.13 7.19
CA PRO A 16 10.96 23.48 8.62
C PRO A 16 10.63 24.95 8.88
N ASP A 17 11.00 25.84 7.95
CA ASP A 17 10.82 27.28 8.07
C ASP A 17 9.37 27.73 7.74
N ASP A 18 8.58 26.87 7.09
CA ASP A 18 7.18 27.14 6.77
C ASP A 18 6.34 27.20 8.06
N VAL A 19 5.27 27.99 8.01
CA VAL A 19 4.34 28.14 9.14
C VAL A 19 3.25 27.06 9.10
N VAL A 20 2.65 26.79 10.26
CA VAL A 20 1.63 25.74 10.41
C VAL A 20 0.40 26.01 9.54
N SER A 21 0.02 27.27 9.31
CA SER A 21 -1.09 27.61 8.39
C SER A 21 -0.86 27.07 6.98
N THR A 22 0.38 27.07 6.47
CA THR A 22 0.72 26.49 5.15
C THR A 22 0.40 25.00 5.10
N ALA A 23 0.74 24.24 6.14
CA ALA A 23 0.41 22.81 6.21
C ALA A 23 -1.10 22.59 6.27
N VAL A 24 -1.85 23.42 7.01
CA VAL A 24 -3.31 23.36 7.08
C VAL A 24 -3.92 23.55 5.70
N ASP A 25 -3.48 24.57 4.95
CA ASP A 25 -3.96 24.85 3.60
C ASP A 25 -3.65 23.68 2.64
N ILE A 26 -2.44 23.11 2.73
CA ILE A 26 -2.07 21.96 1.91
C ILE A 26 -2.97 20.75 2.22
N PHE A 27 -3.23 20.43 3.49
CA PHE A 27 -4.09 19.33 3.89
C PHE A 27 -5.54 19.55 3.43
N GLN A 28 -6.07 20.78 3.56
CA GLN A 28 -7.45 21.10 3.16
C GLN A 28 -7.67 21.03 1.64
N ASN A 29 -6.66 21.42 0.85
CA ASN A 29 -6.74 21.47 -0.60
C ASN A 29 -6.39 20.13 -1.27
N ASN A 30 -5.85 19.16 -0.52
CA ASN A 30 -5.43 17.86 -1.04
C ASN A 30 -5.97 16.74 -0.15
N ASN A 31 -6.19 15.58 -0.74
CA ASN A 31 -6.74 14.43 0.00
C ASN A 31 -5.61 13.55 0.61
N PHE A 32 -4.70 14.15 1.35
CA PHE A 32 -3.68 13.45 2.12
C PHE A 32 -3.45 14.14 3.47
N HIS A 33 -2.97 13.37 4.43
CA HIS A 33 -2.94 13.75 5.85
C HIS A 33 -1.51 13.79 6.42
N ARG A 34 -0.50 13.69 5.56
CA ARG A 34 0.92 13.63 5.93
C ARG A 34 1.77 14.27 4.86
N LEU A 35 2.74 15.09 5.28
CA LEU A 35 3.69 15.76 4.41
C LEU A 35 5.11 15.44 4.88
N PRO A 36 5.99 15.00 3.98
CA PRO A 36 7.42 15.00 4.25
C PRO A 36 7.92 16.43 4.44
N VAL A 37 8.74 16.61 5.45
CA VAL A 37 9.45 17.87 5.69
C VAL A 37 10.86 17.71 5.17
N VAL A 38 11.27 18.61 4.26
CA VAL A 38 12.59 18.56 3.61
C VAL A 38 13.37 19.85 3.86
N ASP A 39 14.68 19.74 3.90
CA ASP A 39 15.58 20.89 3.88
C ASP A 39 15.73 21.52 2.48
N LYS A 40 16.51 22.58 2.37
CA LYS A 40 16.78 23.28 1.10
C LYS A 40 17.52 22.42 0.06
N SER A 41 18.10 21.32 0.48
CA SER A 41 18.78 20.34 -0.35
C SER A 41 17.93 19.12 -0.70
N ASN A 42 16.63 19.14 -0.33
CA ASN A 42 15.68 18.03 -0.51
C ASN A 42 15.99 16.77 0.32
N HIS A 43 16.74 16.91 1.43
CA HIS A 43 16.87 15.81 2.40
C HIS A 43 15.67 15.80 3.33
N VAL A 44 15.20 14.61 3.65
CA VAL A 44 14.08 14.45 4.59
C VAL A 44 14.56 14.72 6.01
N VAL A 45 13.99 15.74 6.64
CA VAL A 45 14.33 16.17 8.02
C VAL A 45 13.19 15.93 9.01
N GLY A 46 12.00 15.59 8.54
CA GLY A 46 10.86 15.34 9.39
C GLY A 46 9.61 14.91 8.64
N LEU A 47 8.53 14.75 9.41
CA LEU A 47 7.19 14.49 8.91
C LEU A 47 6.19 15.32 9.70
N ILE A 48 5.25 15.96 9.01
CA ILE A 48 4.12 16.64 9.63
C ILE A 48 2.82 15.90 9.26
N THR A 49 1.89 15.79 10.20
CA THR A 49 0.59 15.17 10.00
C THR A 49 -0.52 16.10 10.47
N GLU A 50 -1.74 15.92 9.94
CA GLU A 50 -2.92 16.66 10.44
C GLU A 50 -3.09 16.51 11.97
N ARG A 51 -2.83 15.31 12.50
CA ARG A 51 -2.93 15.06 13.94
C ARG A 51 -1.95 15.93 14.73
N ILE A 52 -0.68 16.01 14.29
CA ILE A 52 0.33 16.84 14.95
C ILE A 52 -0.07 18.31 14.91
N VAL A 53 -0.58 18.77 13.76
CA VAL A 53 -1.10 20.12 13.63
C VAL A 53 -2.25 20.34 14.62
N ALA A 54 -3.24 19.42 14.66
CA ALA A 54 -4.39 19.54 15.56
C ALA A 54 -4.01 19.50 17.05
N GLU A 55 -2.97 18.76 17.43
CA GLU A 55 -2.46 18.68 18.81
C GLU A 55 -1.70 19.95 19.25
N ASN A 56 -1.14 20.71 18.30
CA ASN A 56 -0.32 21.89 18.56
C ASN A 56 -1.03 23.23 18.26
N VAL A 57 -2.29 23.15 17.80
CA VAL A 57 -3.14 24.31 17.53
C VAL A 57 -4.28 24.33 18.55
N PRO A 58 -4.67 25.50 19.08
CA PRO A 58 -5.81 25.61 19.97
C PRO A 58 -7.08 25.03 19.32
N SER A 59 -7.78 24.14 20.03
CA SER A 59 -9.04 23.56 19.55
C SER A 59 -10.13 24.61 19.42
N LYS A 60 -11.16 24.34 18.62
CA LYS A 60 -12.37 25.19 18.51
C LYS A 60 -13.11 25.40 19.85
N ALA A 61 -12.77 24.60 20.86
CA ALA A 61 -13.34 24.68 22.22
C ALA A 61 -12.59 25.66 23.13
N THR A 62 -11.55 26.35 22.64
CA THR A 62 -10.80 27.34 23.43
C THR A 62 -11.55 28.68 23.48
N SER A 63 -11.26 29.47 24.50
CA SER A 63 -11.77 30.86 24.64
C SER A 63 -11.06 31.85 23.70
N LEU A 64 -10.14 31.38 22.83
CA LEU A 64 -9.41 32.24 21.92
C LEU A 64 -10.29 32.70 20.75
N SER A 65 -10.12 33.94 20.36
CA SER A 65 -10.74 34.47 19.15
C SER A 65 -10.11 33.87 17.89
N ILE A 66 -10.83 33.97 16.77
CA ILE A 66 -10.32 33.54 15.45
C ILE A 66 -9.00 34.26 15.10
N HIS A 67 -8.87 35.51 15.47
CA HIS A 67 -7.65 36.30 15.25
C HIS A 67 -6.44 35.76 16.04
N GLU A 68 -6.65 35.33 17.27
CA GLU A 68 -5.60 34.74 18.09
C GLU A 68 -5.19 33.38 17.59
N ILE A 69 -6.14 32.55 17.14
CA ILE A 69 -5.85 31.25 16.51
C ILE A 69 -5.03 31.45 15.23
N ASN A 70 -5.45 32.35 14.34
CA ASN A 70 -4.72 32.67 13.12
C ASN A 70 -3.32 33.24 13.40
N TYR A 71 -3.17 34.06 14.44
CA TYR A 71 -1.86 34.55 14.85
C TYR A 71 -0.92 33.40 15.26
N LEU A 72 -1.41 32.44 16.05
CA LEU A 72 -0.62 31.29 16.48
C LEU A 72 -0.25 30.38 15.30
N LEU A 73 -1.18 30.11 14.37
CA LEU A 73 -0.94 29.32 13.16
C LEU A 73 0.15 29.94 12.28
N ASN A 74 0.23 31.26 12.22
CA ASN A 74 1.23 31.98 11.42
C ASN A 74 2.54 32.24 12.17
N LYS A 75 2.58 32.01 13.48
CA LYS A 75 3.79 32.18 14.29
C LYS A 75 4.54 30.86 14.51
N THR A 76 3.83 29.75 14.62
CA THR A 76 4.43 28.44 14.86
C THR A 76 4.99 27.88 13.56
N THR A 77 6.25 27.46 13.54
CA THR A 77 6.88 26.85 12.38
C THR A 77 6.68 25.34 12.35
N ILE A 78 6.80 24.74 11.18
CA ILE A 78 6.76 23.29 11.02
C ILE A 78 7.90 22.63 11.81
N GLY A 79 9.08 23.23 11.82
CA GLY A 79 10.25 22.76 12.55
C GLY A 79 10.05 22.63 14.05
N ASP A 80 9.13 23.46 14.63
CA ASP A 80 8.79 23.42 16.05
C ASP A 80 7.98 22.19 16.44
N ILE A 81 7.12 21.69 15.52
CA ILE A 81 6.12 20.66 15.84
C ILE A 81 6.29 19.34 15.06
N MET A 82 7.12 19.30 13.99
CA MET A 82 7.30 18.12 13.18
C MET A 82 7.91 16.93 13.94
N LEU A 83 7.62 15.73 13.52
CA LEU A 83 8.37 14.54 13.94
C LEU A 83 9.75 14.55 13.26
N LYS A 84 10.81 14.46 14.07
CA LYS A 84 12.21 14.50 13.59
C LYS A 84 12.81 13.10 13.43
N ASP A 85 12.45 12.15 14.31
CA ASP A 85 12.88 10.75 14.20
C ASP A 85 11.89 9.98 13.33
N ILE A 86 12.09 10.03 12.02
CA ILE A 86 11.26 9.35 11.05
C ILE A 86 12.03 8.22 10.37
N LYS A 87 11.31 7.15 10.06
CA LYS A 87 11.86 6.06 9.25
C LYS A 87 11.63 6.36 7.78
N SER A 88 12.59 6.00 6.95
CA SER A 88 12.51 6.07 5.49
C SER A 88 12.86 4.71 4.89
N ILE A 89 12.60 4.53 3.60
CA ILE A 89 12.89 3.29 2.89
C ILE A 89 13.50 3.61 1.52
N GLY A 90 14.32 2.70 1.01
CA GLY A 90 14.92 2.87 -0.33
C GLY A 90 13.97 2.46 -1.46
N PRO A 91 14.15 2.98 -2.69
CA PRO A 91 13.27 2.67 -3.83
C PRO A 91 13.34 1.21 -4.28
N ASN A 92 14.46 0.55 -4.07
CA ASN A 92 14.68 -0.84 -4.45
C ASN A 92 14.36 -1.84 -3.33
N ALA A 93 13.85 -1.38 -2.20
CA ALA A 93 13.33 -2.27 -1.15
C ALA A 93 12.10 -3.02 -1.66
N LEU A 94 11.86 -4.21 -1.11
CA LEU A 94 10.67 -4.98 -1.41
C LEU A 94 9.42 -4.35 -0.76
N LEU A 95 8.28 -4.55 -1.36
CA LEU A 95 7.02 -4.00 -0.85
C LEU A 95 6.66 -4.59 0.52
N GLU A 96 6.95 -5.87 0.72
CA GLU A 96 6.79 -6.56 2.01
C GLU A 96 7.73 -6.01 3.09
N GLU A 97 8.92 -5.51 2.75
CA GLU A 97 9.81 -4.83 3.71
C GLU A 97 9.21 -3.48 4.14
N ALA A 98 8.61 -2.74 3.20
CA ALA A 98 7.88 -1.52 3.54
C ALA A 98 6.70 -1.80 4.46
N ALA A 99 5.92 -2.86 4.19
CA ALA A 99 4.80 -3.27 5.02
C ALA A 99 5.27 -3.67 6.44
N ALA A 100 6.33 -4.48 6.56
CA ALA A 100 6.91 -4.88 7.84
C ALA A 100 7.39 -3.68 8.64
N LEU A 101 8.14 -2.76 8.01
CA LEU A 101 8.63 -1.54 8.66
C LEU A 101 7.48 -0.65 9.16
N MET A 102 6.40 -0.51 8.38
CA MET A 102 5.20 0.23 8.79
C MET A 102 4.52 -0.39 10.01
N MET A 103 4.44 -1.73 10.06
CA MET A 103 3.85 -2.46 11.19
C MET A 103 4.71 -2.33 12.46
N GLU A 104 6.02 -2.55 12.35
CA GLU A 104 6.95 -2.47 13.48
C GLU A 104 6.99 -1.07 14.10
N THR A 105 7.01 -0.04 13.26
CA THR A 105 7.14 1.35 13.71
C THR A 105 5.80 2.04 13.95
N ARG A 106 4.68 1.37 13.64
CA ARG A 106 3.31 1.90 13.71
C ARG A 106 3.11 3.20 12.92
N VAL A 107 3.82 3.32 11.81
CA VAL A 107 3.66 4.43 10.87
C VAL A 107 2.92 3.94 9.63
N PHE A 108 2.19 4.83 8.95
CA PHE A 108 1.37 4.50 7.79
C PHE A 108 1.85 5.19 6.51
N THR A 109 3.00 5.84 6.59
CA THR A 109 3.65 6.53 5.46
C THR A 109 5.14 6.54 5.70
N LEU A 110 5.90 6.14 4.70
CA LEU A 110 7.36 6.18 4.70
C LEU A 110 7.83 7.09 3.56
N PRO A 111 8.67 8.08 3.83
CA PRO A 111 9.44 8.74 2.78
C PRO A 111 10.30 7.72 2.04
N VAL A 112 10.33 7.80 0.72
CA VAL A 112 11.23 7.00 -0.11
C VAL A 112 12.43 7.85 -0.47
N VAL A 113 13.60 7.40 -0.03
CA VAL A 113 14.84 8.15 -0.09
C VAL A 113 15.86 7.39 -0.93
N ASP A 114 16.48 8.09 -1.88
CA ASP A 114 17.61 7.59 -2.67
C ASP A 114 18.81 8.52 -2.50
N GLN A 115 19.95 7.95 -2.12
CA GLN A 115 21.20 8.70 -1.86
C GLN A 115 21.02 9.93 -0.93
N GLY A 116 20.08 9.87 0.00
CA GLY A 116 19.77 10.95 0.94
C GLY A 116 18.63 11.88 0.49
N PHE A 117 18.22 11.84 -0.76
CA PHE A 117 17.20 12.74 -1.32
C PHE A 117 15.81 12.09 -1.33
N LEU A 118 14.80 12.89 -1.03
CA LEU A 118 13.40 12.45 -1.16
C LEU A 118 13.03 12.31 -2.63
N ILE A 119 12.60 11.12 -3.02
CA ILE A 119 12.14 10.82 -4.39
C ILE A 119 10.67 10.40 -4.45
N GLY A 120 10.08 10.02 -3.33
CA GLY A 120 8.69 9.59 -3.26
C GLY A 120 8.20 9.40 -1.84
N VAL A 121 6.95 8.99 -1.73
CA VAL A 121 6.34 8.47 -0.50
C VAL A 121 5.60 7.19 -0.80
N ILE A 122 5.62 6.24 0.14
CA ILE A 122 4.79 5.06 0.10
C ILE A 122 3.89 5.03 1.32
N THR A 123 2.62 4.68 1.11
CA THR A 123 1.60 4.64 2.15
C THR A 123 1.02 3.25 2.30
N GLN A 124 0.35 3.00 3.44
CA GLN A 124 -0.40 1.76 3.64
C GLN A 124 -1.44 1.52 2.52
N LYS A 125 -2.05 2.59 1.98
CA LYS A 125 -2.99 2.48 0.85
C LYS A 125 -2.32 1.92 -0.40
N ASP A 126 -1.08 2.33 -0.68
CA ASP A 126 -0.33 1.83 -1.84
C ASP A 126 -0.04 0.34 -1.70
N ILE A 127 0.30 -0.11 -0.48
CA ILE A 127 0.50 -1.53 -0.16
C ILE A 127 -0.78 -2.33 -0.35
N PHE A 128 -1.93 -1.84 0.13
CA PHE A 128 -3.22 -2.51 -0.08
C PHE A 128 -3.62 -2.55 -1.56
N ASN A 129 -3.41 -1.47 -2.31
CA ASN A 129 -3.68 -1.45 -3.74
C ASN A 129 -2.81 -2.49 -4.48
N ALA A 130 -1.52 -2.54 -4.18
CA ALA A 130 -0.61 -3.52 -4.75
C ALA A 130 -1.01 -4.96 -4.39
N PHE A 131 -1.44 -5.22 -3.16
CA PHE A 131 -1.97 -6.52 -2.75
C PHE A 131 -3.20 -6.93 -3.59
N ILE A 132 -4.16 -6.02 -3.77
CA ILE A 132 -5.36 -6.26 -4.57
C ILE A 132 -4.99 -6.57 -6.04
N GLU A 133 -4.01 -5.82 -6.58
CA GLU A 133 -3.52 -5.99 -7.95
C GLU A 133 -2.81 -7.33 -8.14
N VAL A 134 -1.89 -7.69 -7.24
CA VAL A 134 -1.15 -8.97 -7.28
C VAL A 134 -2.10 -10.16 -7.14
N GLN A 135 -3.23 -10.00 -6.45
CA GLN A 135 -4.28 -11.02 -6.37
C GLN A 135 -5.17 -11.07 -7.62
N GLY A 136 -4.99 -10.15 -8.58
CA GLY A 136 -5.79 -10.09 -9.79
C GLY A 136 -7.28 -9.78 -9.55
N TYR A 137 -7.61 -9.07 -8.48
CA TYR A 137 -9.01 -8.84 -8.08
C TYR A 137 -9.85 -8.15 -9.16
N TYR A 138 -9.24 -7.23 -9.90
CA TYR A 138 -9.94 -6.47 -10.96
C TYR A 138 -9.92 -7.18 -12.33
N ASN A 139 -9.25 -8.33 -12.45
CA ASN A 139 -9.15 -9.03 -13.72
C ASN A 139 -10.41 -9.87 -13.97
N LYS A 140 -10.87 -9.88 -15.23
CA LYS A 140 -11.92 -10.79 -15.70
C LYS A 140 -11.40 -12.22 -15.71
N GLY A 141 -12.32 -13.18 -15.64
CA GLY A 141 -11.98 -14.59 -15.67
C GLY A 141 -12.57 -15.35 -14.49
N THR A 142 -12.08 -16.56 -14.25
CA THR A 142 -12.54 -17.42 -13.17
C THR A 142 -11.46 -17.56 -12.09
N ARG A 143 -11.84 -17.37 -10.85
CA ARG A 143 -11.05 -17.74 -9.68
C ARG A 143 -11.53 -19.09 -9.18
N VAL A 144 -10.63 -20.04 -9.02
CA VAL A 144 -10.89 -21.36 -8.44
C VAL A 144 -9.91 -21.63 -7.29
N VAL A 145 -10.38 -22.27 -6.25
CA VAL A 145 -9.55 -22.74 -5.14
C VAL A 145 -9.65 -24.25 -5.05
N VAL A 146 -8.50 -24.89 -5.13
CA VAL A 146 -8.39 -26.33 -4.99
C VAL A 146 -7.61 -26.68 -3.73
N THR A 147 -8.06 -27.70 -3.01
CA THR A 147 -7.34 -28.26 -1.85
C THR A 147 -6.49 -29.45 -2.31
N ILE A 148 -5.27 -29.48 -1.80
CA ILE A 148 -4.30 -30.54 -2.05
C ILE A 148 -4.16 -31.39 -0.79
N GLU A 149 -4.58 -32.64 -0.86
CA GLU A 149 -4.49 -33.60 0.24
C GLU A 149 -3.03 -34.04 0.49
N ASN A 150 -2.30 -34.33 -0.59
CA ASN A 150 -0.91 -34.76 -0.54
C ASN A 150 -0.02 -33.83 -1.35
N ASP A 151 0.75 -32.96 -0.67
CA ASP A 151 1.70 -32.07 -1.34
C ASP A 151 2.91 -32.87 -1.84
N GLN A 152 3.14 -32.77 -3.14
CA GLN A 152 4.30 -33.40 -3.78
C GLN A 152 4.82 -32.57 -4.96
N PRO A 153 6.08 -32.69 -5.30
CA PRO A 153 6.65 -32.04 -6.47
C PRO A 153 5.86 -32.36 -7.74
N GLY A 154 5.50 -31.32 -8.51
CA GLY A 154 4.82 -31.47 -9.79
C GLY A 154 3.35 -31.07 -9.80
N ILE A 155 2.67 -30.87 -8.67
CA ILE A 155 1.25 -30.50 -8.64
C ILE A 155 0.97 -29.22 -9.45
N LEU A 156 1.77 -28.18 -9.28
CA LEU A 156 1.60 -26.94 -10.05
C LEU A 156 1.82 -27.15 -11.54
N ARG A 157 2.78 -28.01 -11.92
CA ARG A 157 2.98 -28.40 -13.33
C ARG A 157 1.74 -29.09 -13.88
N ASP A 158 1.17 -30.00 -13.14
CA ASP A 158 0.02 -30.80 -13.59
C ASP A 158 -1.22 -29.90 -13.76
N ILE A 159 -1.48 -28.98 -12.81
CA ILE A 159 -2.53 -27.96 -12.92
C ILE A 159 -2.28 -27.06 -14.13
N ALA A 160 -1.07 -26.56 -14.31
CA ALA A 160 -0.71 -25.71 -15.43
C ALA A 160 -0.87 -26.44 -16.77
N THR A 161 -0.56 -27.75 -16.82
CA THR A 161 -0.72 -28.59 -18.00
C THR A 161 -2.21 -28.75 -18.35
N ILE A 162 -3.10 -28.93 -17.37
CA ILE A 162 -4.55 -29.00 -17.60
C ILE A 162 -5.03 -27.74 -18.32
N PHE A 163 -4.70 -26.57 -17.79
CA PHE A 163 -5.11 -25.30 -18.39
C PHE A 163 -4.47 -25.07 -19.77
N ALA A 164 -3.17 -25.34 -19.92
CA ALA A 164 -2.45 -25.16 -21.18
C ALA A 164 -3.03 -26.03 -22.29
N ASN A 165 -3.36 -27.27 -22.00
CA ASN A 165 -3.97 -28.19 -22.97
C ASN A 165 -5.39 -27.77 -23.44
N ASN A 166 -6.04 -26.91 -22.65
CA ASN A 166 -7.36 -26.35 -22.95
C ASN A 166 -7.29 -24.89 -23.44
N ASN A 167 -6.08 -24.41 -23.76
CA ASN A 167 -5.82 -23.03 -24.21
C ASN A 167 -6.35 -21.96 -23.26
N ILE A 168 -6.19 -22.19 -21.95
CA ILE A 168 -6.59 -21.30 -20.86
C ILE A 168 -5.32 -20.77 -20.19
N SER A 169 -5.19 -19.46 -20.03
CA SER A 169 -4.04 -18.82 -19.37
C SER A 169 -4.27 -18.67 -17.87
N ILE A 170 -3.28 -19.08 -17.06
CA ILE A 170 -3.25 -18.76 -15.65
C ILE A 170 -2.75 -17.32 -15.52
N THR A 171 -3.58 -16.43 -14.95
CA THR A 171 -3.23 -15.02 -14.76
C THR A 171 -2.61 -14.76 -13.39
N HIS A 172 -3.08 -15.47 -12.35
CA HIS A 172 -2.55 -15.36 -10.99
C HIS A 172 -2.60 -16.72 -10.30
N LEU A 173 -1.61 -16.97 -9.44
CA LEU A 173 -1.52 -18.18 -8.67
C LEU A 173 -0.95 -17.89 -7.29
N VAL A 174 -1.63 -18.38 -6.24
CA VAL A 174 -1.17 -18.30 -4.86
C VAL A 174 -1.27 -19.66 -4.20
N VAL A 175 -0.25 -20.06 -3.45
CA VAL A 175 -0.26 -21.29 -2.65
C VAL A 175 -0.36 -20.88 -1.18
N GLU A 176 -1.45 -21.27 -0.55
CA GLU A 176 -1.71 -21.06 0.88
C GLU A 176 -1.37 -22.35 1.65
N ARG A 177 -0.49 -22.25 2.64
CA ARG A 177 -0.03 -23.35 3.48
C ARG A 177 -0.41 -23.06 4.93
N ASN A 178 -1.64 -23.38 5.31
CA ASN A 178 -2.17 -23.25 6.66
C ASN A 178 -2.47 -24.64 7.21
N GLU A 179 -3.70 -24.89 7.67
CA GLU A 179 -4.18 -26.22 8.12
C GLU A 179 -4.31 -27.18 6.94
N ALA A 180 -4.61 -26.66 5.75
CA ALA A 180 -4.63 -27.38 4.49
C ALA A 180 -3.81 -26.62 3.45
N ILE A 181 -3.38 -27.31 2.39
CA ILE A 181 -2.71 -26.68 1.28
C ILE A 181 -3.77 -26.34 0.23
N ASN A 182 -3.99 -25.05 0.04
CA ASN A 182 -4.89 -24.54 -0.96
C ASN A 182 -4.12 -23.85 -2.07
N ILE A 183 -4.52 -24.09 -3.30
CA ILE A 183 -4.01 -23.39 -4.46
C ILE A 183 -5.15 -22.52 -5.00
N VAL A 184 -4.96 -21.22 -4.89
CA VAL A 184 -5.84 -20.20 -5.47
C VAL A 184 -5.36 -19.89 -6.87
N ILE A 185 -6.18 -20.12 -7.87
CA ILE A 185 -5.84 -19.96 -9.28
C ILE A 185 -6.82 -18.98 -9.90
N ARG A 186 -6.33 -18.02 -10.65
CA ARG A 186 -7.14 -17.21 -11.56
C ARG A 186 -6.74 -17.51 -13.00
N VAL A 187 -7.75 -17.67 -13.83
CA VAL A 187 -7.60 -17.94 -15.26
C VAL A 187 -8.39 -16.93 -16.07
N ASP A 188 -8.02 -16.75 -17.33
CA ASP A 188 -8.70 -15.84 -18.27
C ASP A 188 -10.03 -16.40 -18.80
N GLU A 189 -10.36 -17.68 -18.51
CA GLU A 189 -11.65 -18.28 -18.85
C GLU A 189 -12.77 -17.78 -17.94
N ILE A 190 -13.87 -17.29 -18.54
CA ILE A 190 -15.03 -16.74 -17.83
C ILE A 190 -16.04 -17.84 -17.46
N ASP A 191 -16.07 -18.94 -18.20
CA ASP A 191 -16.95 -20.06 -17.94
C ASP A 191 -16.44 -20.88 -16.75
N SER A 192 -17.08 -20.67 -15.60
CA SER A 192 -16.72 -21.38 -14.35
C SER A 192 -17.05 -22.86 -14.38
N ASP A 193 -18.07 -23.30 -15.13
CA ASP A 193 -18.44 -24.70 -15.24
C ASP A 193 -17.38 -25.46 -16.03
N LYS A 194 -16.89 -24.87 -17.12
CA LYS A 194 -15.76 -25.41 -17.88
C LYS A 194 -14.50 -25.54 -17.00
N VAL A 195 -14.17 -24.52 -16.21
CA VAL A 195 -13.01 -24.56 -15.30
C VAL A 195 -13.19 -25.65 -14.23
N LYS A 196 -14.41 -25.80 -13.70
CA LYS A 196 -14.76 -26.82 -12.72
C LYS A 196 -14.57 -28.21 -13.29
N ASP A 197 -15.11 -28.50 -14.48
CA ASP A 197 -15.04 -29.81 -15.11
C ASP A 197 -13.60 -30.25 -15.39
N LEU A 198 -12.72 -29.32 -15.73
CA LEU A 198 -11.30 -29.58 -15.96
C LEU A 198 -10.53 -30.05 -14.73
N LEU A 199 -10.96 -29.63 -13.54
CA LEU A 199 -10.23 -29.86 -12.28
C LEU A 199 -10.87 -30.91 -11.38
N SER A 200 -12.20 -31.08 -11.43
CA SER A 200 -12.98 -31.88 -10.47
C SER A 200 -12.61 -33.36 -10.43
N ASP A 201 -12.08 -33.93 -11.51
CA ASP A 201 -11.65 -35.33 -11.54
C ASP A 201 -10.38 -35.61 -10.76
N ARG A 202 -9.58 -34.58 -10.47
CA ARG A 202 -8.24 -34.73 -9.87
C ARG A 202 -8.07 -33.95 -8.56
N TYR A 203 -8.85 -32.90 -8.37
CA TYR A 203 -8.69 -31.98 -7.25
C TYR A 203 -10.03 -31.68 -6.57
N GLN A 204 -10.03 -31.57 -5.26
CA GLN A 204 -11.19 -31.09 -4.52
C GLN A 204 -11.30 -29.56 -4.69
N ILE A 205 -12.36 -29.11 -5.31
CA ILE A 205 -12.66 -27.67 -5.47
C ILE A 205 -13.45 -27.23 -4.25
N ILE A 206 -12.94 -26.20 -3.53
CA ILE A 206 -13.59 -25.64 -2.34
C ILE A 206 -14.28 -24.29 -2.62
N ASP A 207 -13.87 -23.58 -3.65
CA ASP A 207 -14.50 -22.33 -4.08
C ASP A 207 -14.26 -22.11 -5.58
N ILE A 208 -15.27 -21.58 -6.27
CA ILE A 208 -15.15 -21.16 -7.67
C ILE A 208 -16.05 -19.97 -7.95
N LYS A 209 -15.53 -18.95 -8.63
CA LYS A 209 -16.26 -17.72 -8.91
C LYS A 209 -15.77 -17.06 -10.20
N SER A 210 -16.72 -16.70 -11.09
CA SER A 210 -16.44 -15.92 -12.30
C SER A 210 -16.57 -14.42 -12.05
N TYR A 211 -15.69 -13.68 -12.71
CA TYR A 211 -15.65 -12.21 -12.73
C TYR A 211 -15.76 -11.74 -14.17
N LYS A 212 -16.81 -10.97 -14.48
CA LYS A 212 -17.16 -10.50 -15.83
C LYS A 212 -16.65 -9.09 -16.12
#